data_27d02423fa18daf33ca7f770d202bfa8
#
_entry.id   27d02423fa18daf33ca7f770d202bfa8
#
_cell.length_a   1.000
_cell.length_b   1.000
_cell.length_c   1.000
_cell.angle_alpha   90.00
_cell.angle_beta   90.00
_cell.angle_gamma   90.00
#
_symmetry.space_group_name_H-M   'P 1'
#
loop_
_entity.id
_entity.type
_entity.pdbx_description
1 polymer ?
#
loop_
_entity_poly.entity_id
_entity_poly.type
_entity_poly.pdbx_seq_one_letter_code
_entity_poly.pdbx_strand_id
1 'polypeptide(L)'
;FKQWTPYPGQLKLHAYSHLASGALGIMYWNWHSVHNGFEVYWKGVLSHDLKPAAVYHEISSFGNEWKAVGSRLLGMKKTNKVALVTDNVSLTGLKKFPMDWSLTYNNVVRWMYDALYEMNIECDVVDVNALETDRYKMIITPAMYSATEETIARLDQFVKDGGVLVSSFKSFMCNEYLSVYPDSLPHNMTQCFGMSYDQFTAPGTAAVKGHPVTGFAELLKVDGGTSLANYEHKYWGRYGAMTKNDYG
;
A
#
# COMPACT_ATOMS: atom_id res chain seq x y z
N PHE A 1 13.98 -8.04 -22.76
CA PHE A 1 14.07 -8.71 -21.46
C PHE A 1 15.43 -8.45 -20.84
N LYS A 2 15.49 -7.76 -19.69
CA LYS A 2 16.76 -7.43 -19.02
C LYS A 2 16.95 -8.39 -17.85
N GLN A 3 17.95 -9.27 -17.90
CA GLN A 3 18.35 -10.15 -16.81
C GLN A 3 19.66 -9.64 -16.23
N TRP A 4 19.58 -9.07 -15.04
CA TRP A 4 20.76 -8.60 -14.33
C TRP A 4 21.42 -9.76 -13.59
N THR A 5 22.74 -9.77 -13.57
CA THR A 5 23.49 -10.64 -12.66
C THR A 5 23.54 -9.95 -11.30
N PRO A 6 23.17 -10.64 -10.20
CA PRO A 6 23.23 -10.03 -8.88
C PRO A 6 24.69 -9.69 -8.50
N TYR A 7 24.84 -8.56 -7.82
CA TYR A 7 26.11 -8.18 -7.23
C TYR A 7 26.41 -9.01 -5.97
N PRO A 8 27.69 -9.16 -5.59
CA PRO A 8 28.05 -9.88 -4.36
C PRO A 8 27.32 -9.31 -3.13
N GLY A 9 26.68 -10.17 -2.35
CA GLY A 9 25.89 -9.82 -1.18
C GLY A 9 24.41 -9.48 -1.48
N GLN A 10 24.04 -9.27 -2.73
CA GLN A 10 22.68 -8.86 -3.10
C GLN A 10 21.65 -9.97 -2.86
N LEU A 11 21.97 -11.22 -3.15
CA LEU A 11 21.06 -12.36 -2.91
C LEU A 11 20.86 -12.59 -1.42
N LYS A 12 21.91 -12.46 -0.63
CA LYS A 12 21.82 -12.55 0.84
C LYS A 12 20.97 -11.42 1.42
N LEU A 13 21.21 -10.18 1.02
CA LEU A 13 20.41 -9.02 1.43
C LEU A 13 18.94 -9.22 1.09
N HIS A 14 18.65 -9.65 -0.14
CA HIS A 14 17.29 -9.91 -0.62
C HIS A 14 16.60 -11.00 0.21
N ALA A 15 17.30 -12.11 0.49
CA ALA A 15 16.79 -13.18 1.32
C ALA A 15 16.42 -12.70 2.73
N TYR A 16 17.31 -11.97 3.41
CA TYR A 16 17.04 -11.43 4.74
C TYR A 16 15.94 -10.36 4.74
N SER A 17 15.83 -9.55 3.69
CA SER A 17 14.74 -8.58 3.55
C SER A 17 13.37 -9.27 3.50
N HIS A 18 13.24 -10.37 2.76
CA HIS A 18 12.02 -11.17 2.74
C HIS A 18 11.72 -11.82 4.09
N LEU A 19 12.72 -12.39 4.73
CA LEU A 19 12.56 -13.00 6.06
C LEU A 19 12.18 -11.95 7.11
N ALA A 20 12.81 -10.78 7.10
CA ALA A 20 12.45 -9.67 7.96
C ALA A 20 11.01 -9.18 7.70
N SER A 21 10.52 -9.30 6.48
CA SER A 21 9.14 -8.99 6.10
C SER A 21 8.13 -10.11 6.42
N GLY A 22 8.58 -11.21 7.04
CA GLY A 22 7.71 -12.29 7.53
C GLY A 22 7.69 -13.54 6.64
N ALA A 23 8.54 -13.65 5.62
CA ALA A 23 8.66 -14.89 4.85
C ALA A 23 9.16 -16.03 5.75
N LEU A 24 8.57 -17.21 5.61
CA LEU A 24 8.93 -18.40 6.41
C LEU A 24 9.98 -19.27 5.72
N GLY A 25 10.31 -18.97 4.48
CA GLY A 25 11.31 -19.70 3.70
C GLY A 25 11.72 -18.94 2.45
N ILE A 26 12.87 -19.29 1.91
CA ILE A 26 13.41 -18.73 0.66
C ILE A 26 13.63 -19.86 -0.32
N MET A 27 13.11 -19.68 -1.53
CA MET A 27 13.28 -20.61 -2.63
C MET A 27 13.89 -19.88 -3.83
N TYR A 28 15.00 -20.40 -4.34
CA TYR A 28 15.64 -19.86 -5.52
C TYR A 28 15.18 -20.61 -6.78
N TRP A 29 14.81 -19.89 -7.79
CA TRP A 29 14.47 -20.35 -9.12
C TRP A 29 15.57 -19.96 -10.10
N ASN A 30 16.19 -20.87 -10.87
CA ASN A 30 16.13 -22.34 -10.92
C ASN A 30 17.36 -22.96 -10.25
N TRP A 31 17.37 -24.31 -10.06
CA TRP A 31 18.58 -24.99 -9.60
C TRP A 31 19.74 -24.84 -10.58
N HIS A 32 19.49 -25.02 -11.86
CA HIS A 32 20.46 -24.72 -12.92
C HIS A 32 19.85 -23.85 -14.00
N SER A 33 20.69 -23.17 -14.79
CA SER A 33 20.26 -22.36 -15.91
C SER A 33 19.51 -23.22 -16.93
N VAL A 34 18.46 -22.64 -17.53
CA VAL A 34 17.54 -23.37 -18.42
C VAL A 34 18.21 -23.67 -19.76
N HIS A 35 18.17 -24.94 -20.19
CA HIS A 35 18.78 -25.38 -21.44
C HIS A 35 17.80 -25.59 -22.59
N ASN A 36 16.51 -25.79 -22.28
CA ASN A 36 15.51 -26.17 -23.27
C ASN A 36 14.24 -25.34 -23.10
N GLY A 37 13.48 -25.18 -24.16
CA GLY A 37 12.24 -24.43 -24.18
C GLY A 37 12.43 -22.95 -24.55
N PHE A 38 11.43 -22.13 -24.25
CA PHE A 38 11.45 -20.71 -24.62
C PHE A 38 12.32 -19.84 -23.71
N GLU A 39 12.65 -20.34 -22.51
CA GLU A 39 13.34 -19.59 -21.45
C GLU A 39 14.81 -20.02 -21.30
N VAL A 40 15.44 -20.42 -22.39
CA VAL A 40 16.82 -20.97 -22.41
C VAL A 40 17.89 -20.03 -21.82
N TYR A 41 17.59 -18.74 -21.69
CA TYR A 41 18.50 -17.77 -21.08
C TYR A 41 18.23 -17.47 -19.62
N TRP A 42 17.21 -18.09 -18.99
CA TRP A 42 16.99 -17.95 -17.57
C TRP A 42 18.15 -18.57 -16.79
N LYS A 43 18.73 -17.74 -15.92
CA LYS A 43 19.84 -18.11 -15.06
C LYS A 43 19.37 -18.89 -13.85
N GLY A 44 20.14 -19.86 -13.43
CA GLY A 44 19.93 -20.63 -12.21
C GLY A 44 21.05 -20.46 -11.20
N VAL A 45 20.97 -21.24 -10.14
CA VAL A 45 22.02 -21.34 -9.12
C VAL A 45 23.31 -21.88 -9.73
N LEU A 46 23.21 -22.93 -10.55
CA LEU A 46 24.31 -23.38 -11.42
C LEU A 46 24.22 -22.67 -12.78
N SER A 47 25.36 -22.35 -13.35
CA SER A 47 25.48 -21.75 -14.68
C SER A 47 25.08 -22.72 -15.81
N HIS A 48 25.07 -22.27 -17.06
CA HIS A 48 24.72 -23.13 -18.21
C HIS A 48 25.68 -24.30 -18.43
N ASP A 49 26.90 -24.20 -17.96
CA ASP A 49 27.89 -25.33 -17.96
C ASP A 49 27.70 -26.29 -16.76
N LEU A 50 26.61 -26.13 -16.00
CA LEU A 50 26.21 -26.89 -14.83
C LEU A 50 27.25 -26.84 -13.68
N LYS A 51 28.09 -25.81 -13.66
CA LYS A 51 29.13 -25.65 -12.65
C LYS A 51 28.75 -24.56 -11.63
N PRO A 52 29.28 -24.68 -10.40
CA PRO A 52 29.21 -23.61 -9.41
C PRO A 52 29.87 -22.33 -9.94
N ALA A 53 29.13 -21.22 -9.87
CA ALA A 53 29.60 -19.88 -10.20
C ALA A 53 29.39 -18.95 -8.99
N ALA A 54 29.64 -17.66 -9.14
CA ALA A 54 29.52 -16.68 -8.05
C ALA A 54 28.17 -16.77 -7.30
N VAL A 55 27.06 -16.91 -8.03
CA VAL A 55 25.71 -17.07 -7.46
C VAL A 55 25.61 -18.32 -6.56
N TYR A 56 26.16 -19.46 -7.01
CA TYR A 56 26.18 -20.67 -6.21
C TYR A 56 26.93 -20.46 -4.89
N HIS A 57 28.11 -19.86 -4.94
CA HIS A 57 28.94 -19.66 -3.74
C HIS A 57 28.26 -18.72 -2.74
N GLU A 58 27.59 -17.67 -3.21
CA GLU A 58 26.83 -16.76 -2.35
C GLU A 58 25.65 -17.47 -1.68
N ILE A 59 24.84 -18.21 -2.46
CA ILE A 59 23.69 -18.96 -1.94
C ILE A 59 24.14 -20.05 -0.97
N SER A 60 25.24 -20.75 -1.27
CA SER A 60 25.82 -21.77 -0.37
C SER A 60 26.28 -21.16 0.95
N SER A 61 26.95 -20.01 0.90
CA SER A 61 27.35 -19.27 2.10
C SER A 61 26.15 -18.84 2.93
N PHE A 62 25.13 -18.25 2.31
CA PHE A 62 23.87 -17.89 2.97
C PHE A 62 23.17 -19.12 3.56
N GLY A 63 23.09 -20.23 2.82
CA GLY A 63 22.47 -21.47 3.31
C GLY A 63 23.16 -22.05 4.54
N ASN A 64 24.48 -21.98 4.61
CA ASN A 64 25.25 -22.41 5.80
C ASN A 64 25.00 -21.48 6.99
N GLU A 65 24.97 -20.17 6.78
CA GLU A 65 24.62 -19.21 7.81
C GLU A 65 23.17 -19.44 8.30
N TRP A 66 22.25 -19.67 7.37
CA TRP A 66 20.85 -19.96 7.69
C TRP A 66 20.68 -21.21 8.55
N LYS A 67 21.44 -22.28 8.28
CA LYS A 67 21.44 -23.48 9.14
C LYS A 67 21.83 -23.16 10.58
N ALA A 68 22.73 -22.21 10.79
CA ALA A 68 23.19 -21.84 12.13
C ALA A 68 22.16 -20.96 12.90
N VAL A 69 21.41 -20.11 12.20
CA VAL A 69 20.50 -19.12 12.83
C VAL A 69 19.04 -19.42 12.64
N GLY A 70 18.63 -20.21 11.65
CA GLY A 70 17.25 -20.41 11.24
C GLY A 70 16.34 -20.92 12.35
N SER A 71 16.83 -21.81 13.21
CA SER A 71 16.06 -22.32 14.36
C SER A 71 15.67 -21.21 15.35
N ARG A 72 16.45 -20.13 15.44
CA ARG A 72 16.15 -18.98 16.31
C ARG A 72 15.06 -18.07 15.70
N LEU A 73 14.91 -18.12 14.39
CA LEU A 73 13.94 -17.32 13.64
C LEU A 73 12.63 -18.07 13.42
N LEU A 74 12.62 -19.38 13.64
CA LEU A 74 11.45 -20.20 13.51
C LEU A 74 10.39 -19.82 14.56
N GLY A 75 9.17 -19.54 14.10
CA GLY A 75 8.07 -19.17 14.99
C GLY A 75 8.06 -17.69 15.42
N MET A 76 9.00 -16.88 14.97
CA MET A 76 8.90 -15.41 15.18
C MET A 76 7.63 -14.87 14.51
N LYS A 77 6.93 -14.01 15.25
CA LYS A 77 5.70 -13.34 14.77
C LYS A 77 5.92 -11.84 14.74
N LYS A 78 5.46 -11.21 13.69
CA LYS A 78 5.34 -9.76 13.65
C LYS A 78 4.12 -9.30 14.46
N THR A 79 4.27 -8.20 15.17
CA THR A 79 3.19 -7.61 15.99
C THR A 79 2.95 -6.16 15.55
N ASN A 80 2.83 -5.95 14.24
CA ASN A 80 2.60 -4.64 13.67
C ASN A 80 1.28 -4.04 14.20
N LYS A 81 1.31 -2.74 14.46
CA LYS A 81 0.15 -1.99 14.95
C LYS A 81 -0.47 -1.08 13.89
N VAL A 82 0.07 -1.14 12.69
CA VAL A 82 -0.41 -0.41 11.52
C VAL A 82 -0.83 -1.42 10.45
N ALA A 83 -2.02 -1.25 9.90
CA ALA A 83 -2.49 -1.96 8.71
C ALA A 83 -2.53 -1.01 7.52
N LEU A 84 -1.97 -1.41 6.40
CA LEU A 84 -2.16 -0.81 5.08
C LEU A 84 -3.13 -1.70 4.31
N VAL A 85 -4.36 -1.21 4.14
CA VAL A 85 -5.44 -2.01 3.58
C VAL A 85 -5.46 -1.93 2.07
N THR A 86 -5.60 -3.08 1.43
CA THR A 86 -5.78 -3.21 -0.02
C THR A 86 -7.15 -3.79 -0.35
N ASP A 87 -7.70 -3.38 -1.50
CA ASP A 87 -8.99 -3.85 -1.99
C ASP A 87 -8.95 -4.12 -3.50
N ASN A 88 -9.26 -5.34 -3.89
CA ASN A 88 -9.27 -5.75 -5.29
C ASN A 88 -10.42 -5.14 -6.11
N VAL A 89 -11.54 -4.82 -5.47
CA VAL A 89 -12.66 -4.16 -6.17
C VAL A 89 -12.28 -2.72 -6.49
N SER A 90 -11.70 -2.00 -5.54
CA SER A 90 -11.15 -0.66 -5.75
C SER A 90 -10.07 -0.63 -6.84
N LEU A 91 -9.13 -1.58 -6.80
CA LEU A 91 -8.10 -1.73 -7.83
C LEU A 91 -8.72 -1.92 -9.21
N THR A 92 -9.71 -2.80 -9.32
CA THR A 92 -10.38 -3.11 -10.59
C THR A 92 -11.18 -1.92 -11.10
N GLY A 93 -11.94 -1.25 -10.24
CA GLY A 93 -12.72 -0.05 -10.56
C GLY A 93 -11.83 1.09 -11.06
N LEU A 94 -10.79 1.41 -10.31
CA LEU A 94 -9.85 2.47 -10.67
C LEU A 94 -8.96 2.14 -11.89
N LYS A 95 -8.75 0.85 -12.20
CA LYS A 95 -8.10 0.43 -13.42
C LYS A 95 -8.98 0.65 -14.66
N LYS A 96 -10.30 0.52 -14.52
CA LYS A 96 -11.27 0.70 -15.62
C LYS A 96 -11.58 2.17 -15.86
N PHE A 97 -11.67 2.95 -14.78
CA PHE A 97 -11.89 4.39 -14.82
C PHE A 97 -10.88 5.08 -13.90
N PRO A 98 -9.64 5.30 -14.38
CA PRO A 98 -8.55 5.81 -13.54
C PRO A 98 -8.78 7.26 -13.11
N MET A 99 -8.17 7.64 -12.01
CA MET A 99 -8.10 9.02 -11.51
C MET A 99 -7.36 9.92 -12.50
N ASP A 100 -6.28 9.39 -13.04
CA ASP A 100 -5.43 9.94 -14.09
C ASP A 100 -4.80 8.76 -14.82
N TRP A 101 -4.52 8.88 -16.10
CA TRP A 101 -3.94 7.80 -16.89
C TRP A 101 -2.53 7.38 -16.44
N SER A 102 -1.83 8.27 -15.75
CA SER A 102 -0.49 8.01 -15.18
C SER A 102 -0.53 7.52 -13.72
N LEU A 103 -1.70 7.58 -13.06
CA LEU A 103 -1.87 7.27 -11.65
C LEU A 103 -2.73 6.01 -11.45
N THR A 104 -2.12 4.97 -10.93
CA THR A 104 -2.79 3.71 -10.62
C THR A 104 -3.11 3.59 -9.13
N TYR A 105 -4.05 2.72 -8.79
CA TYR A 105 -4.33 2.34 -7.41
C TYR A 105 -3.06 1.90 -6.65
N ASN A 106 -2.23 1.08 -7.29
CA ASN A 106 -0.98 0.60 -6.67
C ASN A 106 0.03 1.72 -6.41
N ASN A 107 0.01 2.82 -7.18
CA ASN A 107 0.85 3.99 -6.86
C ASN A 107 0.43 4.62 -5.52
N VAL A 108 -0.88 4.77 -5.27
CA VAL A 108 -1.39 5.34 -4.02
C VAL A 108 -1.07 4.44 -2.83
N VAL A 109 -1.27 3.12 -2.97
CA VAL A 109 -0.87 2.14 -1.94
C VAL A 109 0.62 2.27 -1.63
N ARG A 110 1.45 2.35 -2.68
CA ARG A 110 2.89 2.45 -2.53
C ARG A 110 3.32 3.76 -1.86
N TRP A 111 2.73 4.90 -2.20
CA TRP A 111 3.06 6.18 -1.54
C TRP A 111 2.83 6.13 -0.02
N MET A 112 1.73 5.51 0.41
CA MET A 112 1.47 5.34 1.84
C MET A 112 2.46 4.38 2.50
N TYR A 113 2.82 3.29 1.79
CA TYR A 113 3.84 2.36 2.26
C TYR A 113 5.22 3.01 2.35
N ASP A 114 5.63 3.74 1.31
CA ASP A 114 6.94 4.39 1.25
C ASP A 114 7.07 5.44 2.38
N ALA A 115 6.00 6.19 2.67
CA ALA A 115 5.98 7.13 3.80
C ALA A 115 6.17 6.43 5.16
N LEU A 116 5.51 5.28 5.38
CA LEU A 116 5.72 4.47 6.59
C LEU A 116 7.15 3.93 6.65
N TYR A 117 7.66 3.45 5.53
CA TYR A 117 9.01 2.92 5.42
C TYR A 117 10.07 3.97 5.75
N GLU A 118 9.95 5.18 5.22
CA GLU A 118 10.85 6.30 5.53
C GLU A 118 10.83 6.70 7.02
N MET A 119 9.68 6.52 7.67
CA MET A 119 9.54 6.75 9.11
C MET A 119 9.98 5.56 9.98
N ASN A 120 10.47 4.46 9.40
CA ASN A 120 10.76 3.19 10.07
C ASN A 120 9.54 2.60 10.81
N ILE A 121 8.36 2.77 10.27
CA ILE A 121 7.12 2.19 10.79
C ILE A 121 6.76 0.97 9.95
N GLU A 122 6.82 -0.21 10.55
CA GLU A 122 6.36 -1.44 9.91
C GLU A 122 4.83 -1.51 9.87
N CYS A 123 4.29 -2.05 8.79
CA CYS A 123 2.86 -2.31 8.65
C CYS A 123 2.60 -3.70 8.08
N ASP A 124 1.41 -4.23 8.37
CA ASP A 124 0.86 -5.36 7.62
C ASP A 124 0.14 -4.82 6.39
N VAL A 125 0.37 -5.45 5.24
CA VAL A 125 -0.44 -5.21 4.04
C VAL A 125 -1.54 -6.24 4.03
N VAL A 126 -2.79 -5.79 4.18
CA VAL A 126 -3.94 -6.66 4.46
C VAL A 126 -5.05 -6.44 3.43
N ASP A 127 -5.61 -7.52 2.90
CA ASP A 127 -6.85 -7.44 2.12
C ASP A 127 -8.02 -7.01 3.03
N VAL A 128 -8.90 -6.16 2.53
CA VAL A 128 -10.03 -5.60 3.29
C VAL A 128 -10.92 -6.69 3.92
N ASN A 129 -11.06 -7.85 3.26
CA ASN A 129 -11.86 -8.96 3.75
C ASN A 129 -11.16 -9.75 4.87
N ALA A 130 -9.84 -9.64 4.99
CA ALA A 130 -9.04 -10.28 6.02
C ALA A 130 -8.65 -9.31 7.16
N LEU A 131 -9.17 -8.10 7.16
CA LEU A 131 -8.83 -7.06 8.14
C LEU A 131 -9.47 -7.36 9.50
N GLU A 132 -8.64 -7.63 10.50
CA GLU A 132 -8.99 -7.74 11.92
C GLU A 132 -8.66 -6.41 12.62
N THR A 133 -9.66 -5.54 12.80
CA THR A 133 -9.43 -4.15 13.25
C THR A 133 -8.87 -4.06 14.66
N ASP A 134 -9.21 -4.99 15.55
CA ASP A 134 -8.77 -5.06 16.94
C ASP A 134 -7.25 -5.28 17.13
N ARG A 135 -6.59 -5.79 16.09
CA ARG A 135 -5.12 -5.99 16.08
C ARG A 135 -4.34 -4.69 15.94
N TYR A 136 -4.94 -3.64 15.38
CA TYR A 136 -4.23 -2.45 14.92
C TYR A 136 -4.60 -1.23 15.78
N LYS A 137 -3.70 -0.26 15.78
CA LYS A 137 -3.93 1.09 16.32
C LYS A 137 -4.13 2.13 15.22
N MET A 138 -3.61 1.84 14.03
CA MET A 138 -3.80 2.67 12.85
C MET A 138 -4.15 1.79 11.67
N ILE A 139 -5.15 2.20 10.93
CA ILE A 139 -5.55 1.60 9.66
C ILE A 139 -5.43 2.67 8.58
N ILE A 140 -4.76 2.33 7.48
CA ILE A 140 -4.59 3.21 6.32
C ILE A 140 -5.33 2.61 5.14
N THR A 141 -6.23 3.38 4.53
CA THR A 141 -7.08 2.97 3.40
C THR A 141 -6.76 3.78 2.16
N PRO A 142 -5.71 3.41 1.39
CA PRO A 142 -5.34 4.15 0.18
C PRO A 142 -6.39 3.99 -0.90
N ALA A 143 -6.99 5.09 -1.36
CA ALA A 143 -7.98 5.12 -2.43
C ALA A 143 -8.98 3.93 -2.37
N MET A 144 -9.55 3.67 -1.19
CA MET A 144 -10.55 2.61 -0.99
C MET A 144 -11.86 3.02 -1.69
N TYR A 145 -11.82 2.98 -3.02
CA TYR A 145 -12.85 3.46 -3.93
C TYR A 145 -14.18 2.75 -3.71
N SER A 146 -14.12 1.44 -3.52
CA SER A 146 -15.24 0.60 -3.16
C SER A 146 -15.17 0.20 -1.69
N ALA A 147 -16.29 0.24 -1.00
CA ALA A 147 -16.45 -0.33 0.33
C ALA A 147 -17.90 -0.76 0.53
N THR A 148 -18.11 -1.90 1.19
CA THR A 148 -19.45 -2.33 1.62
C THR A 148 -19.88 -1.57 2.86
N GLU A 149 -21.19 -1.49 3.10
CA GLU A 149 -21.76 -0.89 4.32
C GLU A 149 -21.16 -1.53 5.58
N GLU A 150 -20.93 -2.83 5.58
CA GLU A 150 -20.30 -3.56 6.69
C GLU A 150 -18.86 -3.09 6.93
N THR A 151 -18.09 -2.94 5.86
CA THR A 151 -16.71 -2.45 5.94
C THR A 151 -16.67 -1.01 6.48
N ILE A 152 -17.56 -0.15 5.99
CA ILE A 152 -17.68 1.23 6.45
C ILE A 152 -18.02 1.28 7.93
N ALA A 153 -19.05 0.55 8.36
CA ALA A 153 -19.47 0.50 9.76
C ALA A 153 -18.35 -0.04 10.69
N ARG A 154 -17.60 -1.04 10.23
CA ARG A 154 -16.46 -1.60 10.98
C ARG A 154 -15.32 -0.60 11.15
N LEU A 155 -15.00 0.17 10.10
CA LEU A 155 -13.98 1.21 10.17
C LEU A 155 -14.42 2.41 11.01
N ASP A 156 -15.68 2.82 10.92
CA ASP A 156 -16.27 3.85 11.76
C ASP A 156 -16.21 3.46 13.25
N GLN A 157 -16.60 2.22 13.58
CA GLN A 157 -16.51 1.70 14.93
C GLN A 157 -15.05 1.63 15.43
N PHE A 158 -14.12 1.23 14.59
CA PHE A 158 -12.70 1.23 14.93
C PHE A 158 -12.21 2.62 15.39
N VAL A 159 -12.65 3.68 14.71
CA VAL A 159 -12.28 5.05 15.13
C VAL A 159 -12.98 5.44 16.42
N LYS A 160 -14.26 5.10 16.58
CA LYS A 160 -15.01 5.33 17.84
C LYS A 160 -14.37 4.65 19.04
N ASP A 161 -13.73 3.49 18.83
CA ASP A 161 -13.00 2.74 19.86
C ASP A 161 -11.57 3.29 20.10
N GLY A 162 -11.23 4.45 19.52
CA GLY A 162 -9.95 5.13 19.71
C GLY A 162 -8.86 4.75 18.70
N GLY A 163 -9.21 4.06 17.62
CA GLY A 163 -8.31 3.77 16.51
C GLY A 163 -8.08 4.99 15.61
N VAL A 164 -6.96 5.01 14.90
CA VAL A 164 -6.64 6.06 13.93
C VAL A 164 -6.88 5.55 12.51
N LEU A 165 -7.79 6.18 11.78
CA LEU A 165 -8.05 5.90 10.37
C LEU A 165 -7.43 6.99 9.51
N VAL A 166 -6.56 6.60 8.59
CA VAL A 166 -5.99 7.48 7.56
C VAL A 166 -6.50 7.06 6.20
N SER A 167 -7.14 7.97 5.50
CA SER A 167 -7.71 7.69 4.18
C SER A 167 -7.21 8.70 3.16
N SER A 168 -7.18 8.30 1.90
CA SER A 168 -6.85 9.21 0.80
C SER A 168 -8.07 9.50 -0.07
N PHE A 169 -7.88 10.36 -1.03
CA PHE A 169 -8.89 10.68 -2.05
C PHE A 169 -9.48 9.41 -2.70
N LYS A 170 -10.66 9.53 -3.29
CA LYS A 170 -11.44 8.45 -3.91
C LYS A 170 -11.88 7.34 -2.94
N SER A 171 -11.81 7.55 -1.63
CA SER A 171 -12.24 6.54 -0.68
C SER A 171 -13.74 6.63 -0.37
N PHE A 172 -14.38 5.47 -0.16
CA PHE A 172 -15.80 5.33 0.22
C PHE A 172 -16.78 6.01 -0.76
N MET A 173 -16.50 5.86 -2.05
CA MET A 173 -17.29 6.48 -3.11
C MET A 173 -18.32 5.53 -3.70
N CYS A 174 -17.99 4.23 -3.79
CA CYS A 174 -18.82 3.20 -4.43
C CYS A 174 -19.07 2.03 -3.51
N ASN A 175 -20.16 1.31 -3.76
CA ASN A 175 -20.40 0.00 -3.19
C ASN A 175 -19.59 -1.11 -3.90
N GLU A 176 -19.76 -2.36 -3.48
CA GLU A 176 -19.07 -3.54 -4.03
C GLU A 176 -19.36 -3.83 -5.51
N TYR A 177 -20.42 -3.25 -6.06
CA TYR A 177 -20.78 -3.33 -7.48
C TYR A 177 -20.24 -2.15 -8.30
N LEU A 178 -19.42 -1.28 -7.69
CA LEU A 178 -18.90 -0.05 -8.27
C LEU A 178 -19.99 0.99 -8.63
N SER A 179 -21.14 0.89 -7.99
CA SER A 179 -22.18 1.93 -8.07
C SER A 179 -21.86 3.03 -7.05
N VAL A 180 -21.81 4.28 -7.52
CA VAL A 180 -21.56 5.44 -6.65
C VAL A 180 -22.73 5.60 -5.68
N TYR A 181 -22.44 5.81 -4.41
CA TYR A 181 -23.44 6.12 -3.40
C TYR A 181 -24.11 7.46 -3.70
N PRO A 182 -25.46 7.57 -3.55
CA PRO A 182 -26.21 8.74 -3.98
C PRO A 182 -26.29 9.86 -2.94
N ASP A 183 -25.49 9.83 -1.90
CA ASP A 183 -25.46 10.76 -0.79
C ASP A 183 -24.14 11.55 -0.70
N SER A 184 -23.95 12.26 0.40
CA SER A 184 -22.73 13.03 0.63
C SER A 184 -21.51 12.13 0.78
N LEU A 185 -20.48 12.41 -0.01
CA LEU A 185 -19.22 11.68 0.03
C LEU A 185 -18.24 12.26 1.06
N PRO A 186 -17.42 11.44 1.69
CA PRO A 186 -17.36 9.95 1.60
C PRO A 186 -18.57 9.32 2.32
N HIS A 187 -19.16 8.31 1.67
CA HIS A 187 -20.40 7.68 2.13
C HIS A 187 -20.31 7.18 3.58
N ASN A 188 -21.27 7.58 4.42
CA ASN A 188 -21.37 7.22 5.83
C ASN A 188 -20.10 7.49 6.67
N MET A 189 -19.10 8.21 6.12
CA MET A 189 -17.85 8.56 6.81
C MET A 189 -17.67 10.08 7.00
N THR A 190 -18.64 10.89 6.58
CA THR A 190 -18.55 12.36 6.68
C THR A 190 -18.36 12.83 8.11
N GLN A 191 -19.05 12.25 9.08
CA GLN A 191 -18.89 12.56 10.50
C GLN A 191 -17.53 12.08 11.04
N CYS A 192 -17.13 10.87 10.68
CA CYS A 192 -15.85 10.30 11.09
C CYS A 192 -14.68 11.17 10.62
N PHE A 193 -14.68 11.61 9.37
CA PHE A 193 -13.64 12.48 8.82
C PHE A 193 -13.84 13.98 9.10
N GLY A 194 -15.01 14.38 9.63
CA GLY A 194 -15.35 15.78 9.88
C GLY A 194 -15.33 16.65 8.63
N MET A 195 -15.66 16.05 7.49
CA MET A 195 -15.69 16.72 6.19
C MET A 195 -16.61 16.00 5.20
N SER A 196 -17.00 16.70 4.16
CA SER A 196 -17.67 16.14 2.99
C SER A 196 -17.12 16.75 1.71
N TYR A 197 -17.44 16.16 0.56
CA TYR A 197 -17.21 16.79 -0.73
C TYR A 197 -18.30 16.41 -1.73
N ASP A 198 -18.55 17.31 -2.65
CA ASP A 198 -19.50 17.14 -3.75
C ASP A 198 -18.86 17.47 -5.11
N GLN A 199 -17.62 17.96 -5.08
CA GLN A 199 -16.88 18.31 -6.28
C GLN A 199 -15.43 17.81 -6.20
N PHE A 200 -14.95 17.42 -7.35
CA PHE A 200 -13.57 17.02 -7.59
C PHE A 200 -13.11 17.51 -8.96
N THR A 201 -11.83 17.59 -9.19
CA THR A 201 -11.28 18.15 -10.41
C THR A 201 -9.89 17.61 -10.72
N ALA A 202 -9.45 17.79 -11.96
CA ALA A 202 -8.04 17.74 -12.29
C ALA A 202 -7.34 18.93 -11.61
N PRO A 203 -6.19 18.70 -10.96
CA PRO A 203 -5.57 19.73 -10.09
C PRO A 203 -5.12 21.00 -10.80
N GLY A 204 -4.76 20.92 -12.08
CA GLY A 204 -4.25 22.07 -12.84
C GLY A 204 -3.01 22.69 -12.17
N THR A 205 -3.13 23.94 -11.72
CA THR A 205 -2.05 24.67 -11.04
C THR A 205 -2.18 24.66 -9.51
N ALA A 206 -3.07 23.83 -8.95
CA ALA A 206 -3.27 23.77 -7.51
C ALA A 206 -2.01 23.23 -6.80
N ALA A 207 -1.72 23.79 -5.65
CA ALA A 207 -0.67 23.32 -4.75
C ALA A 207 -1.21 23.15 -3.33
N VAL A 208 -0.47 22.45 -2.48
CA VAL A 208 -0.70 22.30 -1.06
C VAL A 208 0.62 22.45 -0.34
N LYS A 209 0.74 23.44 0.56
CA LYS A 209 1.99 23.77 1.28
C LYS A 209 3.19 23.92 0.32
N GLY A 210 2.99 24.60 -0.81
CA GLY A 210 4.01 24.84 -1.82
C GLY A 210 4.32 23.64 -2.74
N HIS A 211 3.68 22.50 -2.55
CA HIS A 211 3.87 21.31 -3.38
C HIS A 211 2.76 21.19 -4.43
N PRO A 212 3.07 21.01 -5.71
CA PRO A 212 2.07 20.80 -6.75
C PRO A 212 1.19 19.58 -6.46
N VAL A 213 -0.11 19.73 -6.62
CA VAL A 213 -1.05 18.59 -6.59
C VAL A 213 -1.09 17.95 -7.95
N THR A 214 -1.05 16.63 -8.01
CA THR A 214 -1.09 15.85 -9.26
C THR A 214 -2.21 14.82 -9.23
N GLY A 215 -2.67 14.42 -10.40
CA GLY A 215 -3.64 13.34 -10.59
C GLY A 215 -5.08 13.75 -10.27
N PHE A 216 -5.40 14.03 -9.02
CA PHE A 216 -6.78 14.25 -8.59
C PHE A 216 -6.90 15.20 -7.40
N ALA A 217 -7.94 16.02 -7.36
CA ALA A 217 -8.25 16.92 -6.25
C ALA A 217 -9.73 16.83 -5.87
N GLU A 218 -10.02 16.51 -4.62
CA GLU A 218 -11.35 16.62 -4.02
C GLU A 218 -11.45 17.94 -3.26
N LEU A 219 -12.54 18.68 -3.47
CA LEU A 219 -12.74 19.96 -2.85
C LEU A 219 -13.45 19.79 -1.50
N LEU A 220 -12.67 19.56 -0.43
CA LEU A 220 -13.19 19.18 0.87
C LEU A 220 -13.86 20.38 1.57
N LYS A 221 -15.11 20.16 2.00
CA LYS A 221 -15.89 21.05 2.87
C LYS A 221 -15.74 20.54 4.29
N VAL A 222 -15.02 21.28 5.12
CA VAL A 222 -14.77 20.88 6.51
C VAL A 222 -16.01 21.16 7.34
N ASP A 223 -16.50 20.15 8.04
CA ASP A 223 -17.65 20.20 8.94
C ASP A 223 -17.40 19.29 10.14
N GLY A 224 -17.13 19.91 11.29
CA GLY A 224 -16.74 19.22 12.52
C GLY A 224 -15.25 18.92 12.65
N GLY A 225 -14.53 18.73 11.56
CA GLY A 225 -13.08 18.50 11.56
C GLY A 225 -12.26 19.79 11.51
N THR A 226 -10.96 19.62 11.35
CA THR A 226 -9.99 20.72 11.21
C THR A 226 -9.26 20.60 9.86
N SER A 227 -9.17 21.69 9.11
CA SER A 227 -8.30 21.72 7.93
C SER A 227 -6.84 21.83 8.35
N LEU A 228 -6.04 20.84 7.94
CA LEU A 228 -4.58 20.85 8.12
C LEU A 228 -3.86 21.61 6.99
N ALA A 229 -4.48 21.67 5.81
CA ALA A 229 -4.04 22.43 4.67
C ALA A 229 -5.20 22.65 3.70
N ASN A 230 -5.25 23.83 3.09
CA ASN A 230 -6.14 24.16 1.99
C ASN A 230 -5.39 24.13 0.66
N TYR A 231 -6.14 24.12 -0.44
CA TYR A 231 -5.54 24.31 -1.76
C TYR A 231 -4.99 25.72 -1.94
N GLU A 232 -3.78 25.82 -2.42
CA GLU A 232 -3.20 27.06 -2.91
C GLU A 232 -3.64 27.24 -4.37
N HIS A 233 -4.84 27.80 -4.55
CA HIS A 233 -5.43 28.05 -5.85
C HIS A 233 -6.40 29.24 -5.80
N LYS A 234 -6.45 30.05 -6.88
CA LYS A 234 -7.24 31.29 -6.95
C LYS A 234 -8.72 31.07 -6.58
N TYR A 235 -9.31 29.96 -7.01
CA TYR A 235 -10.74 29.69 -6.85
C TYR A 235 -11.06 28.63 -5.78
N TRP A 236 -10.09 27.76 -5.44
CA TRP A 236 -10.32 26.63 -4.55
C TRP A 236 -9.67 26.78 -3.16
N GLY A 237 -9.02 27.92 -2.90
CA GLY A 237 -8.34 28.18 -1.63
C GLY A 237 -9.21 28.10 -0.37
N ARG A 238 -10.55 28.15 -0.54
CA ARG A 238 -11.52 27.97 0.54
C ARG A 238 -11.75 26.49 0.93
N TYR A 239 -11.36 25.54 0.09
CA TYR A 239 -11.55 24.12 0.31
C TYR A 239 -10.33 23.49 0.97
N GLY A 240 -10.59 22.57 1.90
CA GLY A 240 -9.56 21.72 2.46
C GLY A 240 -8.97 20.77 1.42
N ALA A 241 -7.69 20.51 1.55
CA ALA A 241 -6.96 19.48 0.82
C ALA A 241 -6.52 18.36 1.76
N MET A 242 -6.34 18.68 3.04
CA MET A 242 -6.04 17.72 4.11
C MET A 242 -6.85 18.11 5.34
N THR A 243 -7.47 17.13 5.95
CA THR A 243 -8.31 17.34 7.15
C THR A 243 -7.92 16.36 8.26
N LYS A 244 -8.22 16.74 9.48
CA LYS A 244 -8.15 15.89 10.67
C LYS A 244 -9.45 16.05 11.45
N ASN A 245 -9.94 14.97 12.03
CA ASN A 245 -11.03 15.00 12.98
C ASN A 245 -10.67 14.18 14.21
N ASP A 246 -11.02 14.67 15.38
CA ASP A 246 -10.95 13.94 16.64
C ASP A 246 -12.37 13.39 16.90
N TYR A 247 -12.62 12.16 16.42
CA TYR A 247 -13.91 11.49 16.39
C TYR A 247 -13.83 10.21 17.23
N GLY A 248 -14.68 10.08 18.22
CA GLY A 248 -14.66 8.92 19.14
C GLY A 248 -14.44 9.28 20.59
#